data_c7a1dc9fff09639ab4d33f77d92d7285
#
_entry.id   c7a1dc9fff09639ab4d33f77d92d7285
#
_cell.length_a   1.000
_cell.length_b   1.000
_cell.length_c   1.000
_cell.angle_alpha   90.00
_cell.angle_beta   90.00
_cell.angle_gamma   90.00
#
_symmetry.space_group_name_H-M   'P 1'
#
loop_
_entity.id
_entity.type
_entity.pdbx_description
1 polymer ?
#
loop_
_entity_poly.entity_id
_entity_poly.type
_entity_poly.pdbx_seq_one_letter_code
_entity_poly.pdbx_strand_id
1 'polypeptide(L)'
;MTDLVQQLAKEIAVRPNQVEAAIKLIDEGASVPFIARYRKEVTQGLDDTQLRQLDTRLSYLRDLFERREKVIESLKEQNKLSDDLLARVNAAETKNALEEIYAPYRPKRTSKSFKAKEAGFGEIATQILTQDVEPSAALAGFSHENYADLEAQLAAIQHIIIDEWAQNIALTTELKAMFAKTALLKSAVASDEKKEVGKKFRDYFDFSENLNKVPSHRLLAMLRGRQENVLGLKVDGEDAAPLARIEAEYQLDSIQPQARQEFLKHTAQLFWSGKVRPSIEHSLLTEKRL
;
A
#
# COMPACT_ATOMS: atom_id res chain seq x y z
N MET A 1 -13.88 -6.99 -25.76
CA MET A 1 -14.20 -8.38 -25.40
C MET A 1 -13.80 -9.38 -26.49
N THR A 2 -14.07 -9.12 -27.75
CA THR A 2 -13.76 -10.04 -28.88
C THR A 2 -12.27 -10.39 -28.94
N ASP A 3 -11.38 -9.43 -28.74
CA ASP A 3 -9.91 -9.62 -28.72
C ASP A 3 -9.44 -10.55 -27.59
N LEU A 4 -9.97 -10.36 -26.38
CA LEU A 4 -9.67 -11.17 -25.20
C LEU A 4 -10.03 -12.63 -25.39
N VAL A 5 -11.24 -12.88 -25.94
CA VAL A 5 -11.75 -14.23 -26.21
C VAL A 5 -10.88 -14.93 -27.26
N GLN A 6 -10.53 -14.24 -28.34
CA GLN A 6 -9.67 -14.81 -29.39
C GLN A 6 -8.26 -15.10 -28.89
N GLN A 7 -7.70 -14.20 -28.09
CA GLN A 7 -6.38 -14.40 -27.48
C GLN A 7 -6.37 -15.62 -26.56
N LEU A 8 -7.34 -15.71 -25.64
CA LEU A 8 -7.47 -16.87 -24.75
C LEU A 8 -7.70 -18.18 -25.51
N ALA A 9 -8.57 -18.17 -26.52
CA ALA A 9 -8.84 -19.33 -27.34
C ALA A 9 -7.57 -19.87 -28.04
N LYS A 10 -6.74 -18.97 -28.55
CA LYS A 10 -5.44 -19.30 -29.15
C LYS A 10 -4.44 -19.85 -28.15
N GLU A 11 -4.32 -19.19 -26.97
CA GLU A 11 -3.38 -19.59 -25.93
C GLU A 11 -3.67 -20.97 -25.33
N ILE A 12 -4.96 -21.32 -25.19
CA ILE A 12 -5.40 -22.57 -24.56
C ILE A 12 -5.73 -23.66 -25.61
N ALA A 13 -5.58 -23.31 -26.89
CA ALA A 13 -5.88 -24.20 -28.03
C ALA A 13 -7.34 -24.75 -28.03
N VAL A 14 -8.30 -23.85 -27.78
CA VAL A 14 -9.74 -24.14 -27.78
C VAL A 14 -10.50 -23.19 -28.70
N ARG A 15 -11.78 -23.43 -28.92
CA ARG A 15 -12.60 -22.57 -29.79
C ARG A 15 -13.08 -21.34 -29.05
N PRO A 16 -13.19 -20.14 -29.70
CA PRO A 16 -13.66 -18.92 -29.08
C PRO A 16 -15.00 -19.05 -28.35
N ASN A 17 -15.95 -19.77 -28.91
CA ASN A 17 -17.27 -19.98 -28.29
C ASN A 17 -17.20 -20.79 -26.98
N GLN A 18 -16.23 -21.68 -26.83
CA GLN A 18 -16.00 -22.40 -25.57
C GLN A 18 -15.46 -21.42 -24.49
N VAL A 19 -14.56 -20.52 -24.88
CA VAL A 19 -14.02 -19.47 -23.99
C VAL A 19 -15.13 -18.52 -23.55
N GLU A 20 -15.96 -18.05 -24.47
CA GLU A 20 -17.09 -17.16 -24.14
C GLU A 20 -18.05 -17.79 -23.14
N ALA A 21 -18.42 -19.07 -23.37
CA ALA A 21 -19.31 -19.81 -22.48
C ALA A 21 -18.66 -19.96 -21.06
N ALA A 22 -17.37 -20.26 -21.00
CA ALA A 22 -16.68 -20.41 -19.75
C ALA A 22 -16.54 -19.07 -19.00
N ILE A 23 -16.18 -17.98 -19.69
CA ILE A 23 -16.11 -16.62 -19.11
C ILE A 23 -17.47 -16.23 -18.53
N LYS A 24 -18.56 -16.47 -19.25
CA LYS A 24 -19.90 -16.15 -18.75
C LYS A 24 -20.21 -16.86 -17.44
N LEU A 25 -19.91 -18.16 -17.33
CA LEU A 25 -20.12 -18.93 -16.11
C LEU A 25 -19.25 -18.45 -14.94
N ILE A 26 -18.00 -18.08 -15.22
CA ILE A 26 -17.07 -17.51 -14.20
C ILE A 26 -17.61 -16.17 -13.71
N ASP A 27 -18.08 -15.30 -14.60
CA ASP A 27 -18.64 -13.98 -14.27
C ASP A 27 -19.95 -14.08 -13.48
N GLU A 28 -20.71 -15.15 -13.68
CA GLU A 28 -21.90 -15.51 -12.88
C GLU A 28 -21.52 -16.08 -11.49
N GLY A 29 -20.22 -16.21 -11.16
CA GLY A 29 -19.72 -16.68 -9.87
C GLY A 29 -19.53 -18.19 -9.77
N ALA A 30 -19.63 -18.94 -10.85
CA ALA A 30 -19.40 -20.38 -10.84
C ALA A 30 -17.89 -20.68 -10.66
N SER A 31 -17.56 -21.58 -9.73
CA SER A 31 -16.19 -22.02 -9.54
C SER A 31 -15.73 -22.98 -10.64
N VAL A 32 -14.44 -22.96 -10.99
CA VAL A 32 -13.85 -23.85 -12.00
C VAL A 32 -14.19 -25.34 -11.76
N PRO A 33 -14.06 -25.89 -10.52
CA PRO A 33 -14.47 -27.28 -10.27
C PRO A 33 -15.95 -27.54 -10.50
N PHE A 34 -16.83 -26.56 -10.25
CA PHE A 34 -18.24 -26.66 -10.52
C PHE A 34 -18.52 -26.70 -12.03
N ILE A 35 -17.88 -25.82 -12.80
CA ILE A 35 -18.01 -25.77 -14.26
C ILE A 35 -17.53 -27.08 -14.88
N ALA A 36 -16.35 -27.57 -14.49
CA ALA A 36 -15.76 -28.79 -15.00
C ALA A 36 -16.67 -30.03 -14.78
N ARG A 37 -17.37 -30.07 -13.64
CA ARG A 37 -18.20 -31.22 -13.24
C ARG A 37 -19.65 -31.14 -13.74
N TYR A 38 -20.23 -29.93 -13.69
CA TYR A 38 -21.68 -29.77 -13.86
C TYR A 38 -22.10 -28.93 -15.07
N ARG A 39 -21.15 -28.29 -15.79
CA ARG A 39 -21.41 -27.41 -16.92
C ARG A 39 -20.57 -27.74 -18.15
N LYS A 40 -20.10 -28.99 -18.23
CA LYS A 40 -19.27 -29.47 -19.33
C LYS A 40 -19.94 -29.34 -20.70
N GLU A 41 -21.26 -29.54 -20.76
CA GLU A 41 -22.02 -29.34 -21.99
C GLU A 41 -22.07 -27.89 -22.44
N VAL A 42 -22.25 -26.97 -21.50
CA VAL A 42 -22.29 -25.53 -21.77
C VAL A 42 -20.96 -25.05 -22.32
N THR A 43 -19.85 -25.52 -21.75
CA THR A 43 -18.49 -25.20 -22.20
C THR A 43 -18.04 -26.05 -23.40
N GLN A 44 -18.90 -26.86 -23.93
CA GLN A 44 -18.66 -27.75 -25.11
C GLN A 44 -17.41 -28.62 -24.91
N GLY A 45 -17.24 -29.15 -23.71
CA GLY A 45 -16.25 -30.17 -23.40
C GLY A 45 -14.93 -29.68 -22.84
N LEU A 46 -14.80 -28.43 -22.37
CA LEU A 46 -13.58 -27.97 -21.66
C LEU A 46 -13.32 -28.84 -20.43
N ASP A 47 -12.08 -29.27 -20.28
CA ASP A 47 -11.65 -30.04 -19.12
C ASP A 47 -11.20 -29.11 -17.93
N ASP A 48 -10.95 -29.72 -16.77
CA ASP A 48 -10.55 -29.01 -15.57
C ASP A 48 -9.21 -28.24 -15.75
N THR A 49 -8.28 -28.80 -16.51
CA THR A 49 -6.98 -28.18 -16.78
C THR A 49 -7.14 -26.93 -17.64
N GLN A 50 -7.92 -27.06 -18.73
CA GLN A 50 -8.21 -25.94 -19.63
C GLN A 50 -9.00 -24.83 -18.92
N LEU A 51 -9.96 -25.17 -18.07
CA LEU A 51 -10.72 -24.19 -17.28
C LEU A 51 -9.85 -23.46 -16.25
N ARG A 52 -8.91 -24.15 -15.60
CA ARG A 52 -7.96 -23.52 -14.67
C ARG A 52 -6.99 -22.57 -15.39
N GLN A 53 -6.48 -22.99 -16.52
CA GLN A 53 -5.63 -22.16 -17.37
C GLN A 53 -6.40 -20.93 -17.84
N LEU A 54 -7.65 -21.11 -18.28
CA LEU A 54 -8.53 -20.03 -18.71
C LEU A 54 -8.78 -19.03 -17.57
N ASP A 55 -9.16 -19.49 -16.38
CA ASP A 55 -9.46 -18.64 -15.23
C ASP A 55 -8.23 -17.81 -14.79
N THR A 56 -7.08 -18.48 -14.69
CA THR A 56 -5.81 -17.81 -14.33
C THR A 56 -5.42 -16.77 -15.37
N ARG A 57 -5.53 -17.13 -16.66
CA ARG A 57 -5.11 -16.24 -17.74
C ARG A 57 -6.11 -15.12 -17.99
N LEU A 58 -7.39 -15.38 -17.84
CA LEU A 58 -8.47 -14.39 -17.91
C LEU A 58 -8.26 -13.29 -16.85
N SER A 59 -8.01 -13.71 -15.62
CA SER A 59 -7.74 -12.79 -14.51
C SER A 59 -6.51 -11.91 -14.79
N TYR A 60 -5.41 -12.52 -15.27
CA TYR A 60 -4.20 -11.79 -15.65
C TYR A 60 -4.44 -10.77 -16.77
N LEU A 61 -5.15 -11.16 -17.82
CA LEU A 61 -5.42 -10.28 -18.97
C LEU A 61 -6.37 -9.14 -18.60
N ARG A 62 -7.38 -9.38 -17.77
CA ARG A 62 -8.26 -8.32 -17.23
C ARG A 62 -7.47 -7.29 -16.47
N ASP A 63 -6.60 -7.73 -15.57
CA ASP A 63 -5.70 -6.84 -14.83
C ASP A 63 -4.74 -6.07 -15.76
N LEU A 64 -4.24 -6.69 -16.82
CA LEU A 64 -3.37 -6.03 -17.80
C LEU A 64 -4.14 -4.95 -18.56
N PHE A 65 -5.37 -5.23 -19.00
CA PHE A 65 -6.20 -4.27 -19.71
C PHE A 65 -6.58 -3.08 -18.80
N GLU A 66 -7.03 -3.35 -17.58
CA GLU A 66 -7.33 -2.29 -16.60
C GLU A 66 -6.10 -1.42 -16.34
N ARG A 67 -4.93 -2.05 -16.19
CA ARG A 67 -3.68 -1.31 -15.99
C ARG A 67 -3.32 -0.47 -17.21
N ARG A 68 -3.53 -0.97 -18.41
CA ARG A 68 -3.29 -0.27 -19.67
C ARG A 68 -4.17 0.98 -19.79
N GLU A 69 -5.45 0.88 -19.47
CA GLU A 69 -6.37 2.03 -19.47
C GLU A 69 -5.91 3.12 -18.51
N LYS A 70 -5.52 2.76 -17.28
CA LYS A 70 -4.96 3.69 -16.28
C LYS A 70 -3.67 4.37 -16.76
N VAL A 71 -2.80 3.64 -17.48
CA VAL A 71 -1.58 4.21 -18.06
C VAL A 71 -1.92 5.19 -19.16
N ILE A 72 -2.84 4.85 -20.06
CA ILE A 72 -3.28 5.74 -21.15
C ILE A 72 -3.92 7.01 -20.58
N GLU A 73 -4.78 6.90 -19.58
CA GLU A 73 -5.41 8.03 -18.90
C GLU A 73 -4.36 8.96 -18.28
N SER A 74 -3.42 8.41 -17.54
CA SER A 74 -2.33 9.18 -16.94
C SER A 74 -1.43 9.88 -17.98
N LEU A 75 -1.17 9.24 -19.12
CA LEU A 75 -0.41 9.85 -20.21
C LEU A 75 -1.19 10.99 -20.90
N LYS A 76 -2.52 10.86 -21.00
CA LYS A 76 -3.41 11.93 -21.51
C LYS A 76 -3.41 13.13 -20.57
N GLU A 77 -3.60 12.91 -19.27
CA GLU A 77 -3.57 13.97 -18.25
C GLU A 77 -2.25 14.76 -18.26
N GLN A 78 -1.14 14.08 -18.54
CA GLN A 78 0.19 14.69 -18.65
C GLN A 78 0.45 15.36 -20.01
N ASN A 79 -0.48 15.30 -20.97
CA ASN A 79 -0.29 15.73 -22.36
C ASN A 79 0.94 15.10 -23.05
N LYS A 80 1.26 13.84 -22.69
CA LYS A 80 2.42 13.10 -23.22
C LYS A 80 2.04 11.95 -24.14
N LEU A 81 0.75 11.69 -24.35
CA LEU A 81 0.28 10.60 -25.21
C LEU A 81 0.44 10.97 -26.67
N SER A 82 1.43 10.37 -27.35
CA SER A 82 1.56 10.41 -28.81
C SER A 82 0.98 9.13 -29.43
N ASP A 83 0.69 9.16 -30.74
CA ASP A 83 0.18 7.98 -31.46
C ASP A 83 1.16 6.81 -31.42
N ASP A 84 2.48 7.06 -31.49
CA ASP A 84 3.52 6.05 -31.34
C ASP A 84 3.51 5.43 -29.94
N LEU A 85 3.43 6.27 -28.89
CA LEU A 85 3.39 5.78 -27.51
C LEU A 85 2.11 4.98 -27.23
N LEU A 86 0.97 5.45 -27.77
CA LEU A 86 -0.30 4.71 -27.67
C LEU A 86 -0.21 3.35 -28.35
N ALA A 87 0.39 3.27 -29.53
CA ALA A 87 0.62 2.00 -30.23
C ALA A 87 1.49 1.04 -29.42
N ARG A 88 2.57 1.54 -28.83
CA ARG A 88 3.47 0.75 -27.97
C ARG A 88 2.78 0.25 -26.69
N VAL A 89 2.02 1.11 -26.03
CA VAL A 89 1.23 0.76 -24.84
C VAL A 89 0.20 -0.31 -25.17
N ASN A 90 -0.48 -0.21 -26.32
CA ASN A 90 -1.46 -1.19 -26.76
C ASN A 90 -0.80 -2.53 -27.17
N ALA A 91 0.40 -2.51 -27.71
CA ALA A 91 1.14 -3.68 -28.12
C ALA A 91 1.80 -4.45 -26.94
N ALA A 92 1.82 -3.89 -25.73
CA ALA A 92 2.41 -4.55 -24.57
C ALA A 92 1.61 -5.79 -24.17
N GLU A 93 2.19 -6.97 -24.30
CA GLU A 93 1.58 -8.28 -24.01
C GLU A 93 1.69 -8.69 -22.54
N THR A 94 2.55 -8.01 -21.77
CA THR A 94 2.78 -8.30 -20.35
C THR A 94 2.72 -7.03 -19.50
N LYS A 95 2.38 -7.20 -18.20
CA LYS A 95 2.44 -6.09 -17.23
C LYS A 95 3.84 -5.49 -17.15
N ASN A 96 4.90 -6.31 -17.21
CA ASN A 96 6.27 -5.83 -17.16
C ASN A 96 6.62 -4.95 -18.37
N ALA A 97 6.29 -5.41 -19.58
CA ALA A 97 6.52 -4.61 -20.80
C ALA A 97 5.74 -3.28 -20.76
N LEU A 98 4.49 -3.31 -20.27
CA LEU A 98 3.69 -2.10 -20.07
C LEU A 98 4.35 -1.13 -19.08
N GLU A 99 4.83 -1.64 -17.94
CA GLU A 99 5.50 -0.82 -16.92
C GLU A 99 6.84 -0.25 -17.39
N GLU A 100 7.60 -0.99 -18.20
CA GLU A 100 8.84 -0.50 -18.83
C GLU A 100 8.55 0.67 -19.78
N ILE A 101 7.52 0.56 -20.61
CA ILE A 101 7.11 1.65 -21.52
C ILE A 101 6.65 2.87 -20.72
N TYR A 102 5.92 2.67 -19.62
CA TYR A 102 5.38 3.74 -18.79
C TYR A 102 6.40 4.34 -17.83
N ALA A 103 7.47 3.64 -17.47
CA ALA A 103 8.43 4.07 -16.44
C ALA A 103 8.98 5.50 -16.64
N PRO A 104 9.35 5.95 -17.87
CA PRO A 104 9.83 7.32 -18.10
C PRO A 104 8.75 8.40 -17.88
N TYR A 105 7.48 8.04 -17.99
CA TYR A 105 6.32 8.93 -17.92
C TYR A 105 5.59 8.84 -16.59
N ARG A 106 6.00 7.91 -15.72
CA ARG A 106 5.38 7.74 -14.41
C ARG A 106 5.49 9.05 -13.64
N PRO A 107 4.37 9.65 -13.19
CA PRO A 107 4.44 10.82 -12.36
C PRO A 107 5.33 10.51 -11.16
N LYS A 108 6.38 11.29 -10.96
CA LYS A 108 7.13 11.21 -9.72
C LYS A 108 6.11 11.43 -8.61
N ARG A 109 5.95 10.48 -7.71
CA ARG A 109 5.16 10.69 -6.49
C ARG A 109 5.80 11.88 -5.78
N THR A 110 5.23 13.06 -5.98
CA THR A 110 5.61 14.24 -5.23
C THR A 110 5.15 14.01 -3.81
N SER A 111 6.10 13.66 -2.92
CA SER A 111 5.81 13.55 -1.49
C SER A 111 5.33 14.91 -0.97
N LYS A 112 4.58 14.92 0.13
CA LYS A 112 4.20 16.18 0.80
C LYS A 112 5.44 17.00 1.16
N SER A 113 6.52 16.35 1.56
CA SER A 113 7.82 16.96 1.81
C SER A 113 8.41 17.61 0.56
N PHE A 114 8.35 16.95 -0.60
CA PHE A 114 8.83 17.52 -1.86
C PHE A 114 8.05 18.80 -2.22
N LYS A 115 6.71 18.75 -2.16
CA LYS A 115 5.87 19.93 -2.41
C LYS A 115 6.17 21.07 -1.45
N ALA A 116 6.39 20.76 -0.16
CA ALA A 116 6.76 21.74 0.83
C ALA A 116 8.13 22.38 0.54
N LYS A 117 9.11 21.61 0.10
CA LYS A 117 10.43 22.12 -0.32
C LYS A 117 10.32 23.03 -1.55
N GLU A 118 9.54 22.62 -2.56
CA GLU A 118 9.28 23.48 -3.75
C GLU A 118 8.57 24.77 -3.38
N ALA A 119 7.71 24.77 -2.37
CA ALA A 119 7.04 25.96 -1.84
C ALA A 119 7.94 26.87 -0.99
N GLY A 120 9.21 26.51 -0.77
CA GLY A 120 10.18 27.33 -0.05
C GLY A 120 10.32 27.05 1.45
N PHE A 121 9.64 26.05 1.99
CA PHE A 121 9.73 25.71 3.43
C PHE A 121 11.04 25.01 3.83
N GLY A 122 11.91 24.63 2.88
CA GLY A 122 13.15 23.90 3.18
C GLY A 122 14.12 24.66 4.07
N GLU A 123 14.35 25.94 3.81
CA GLU A 123 15.21 26.79 4.62
C GLU A 123 14.63 27.05 6.02
N ILE A 124 13.31 27.23 6.11
CA ILE A 124 12.61 27.43 7.38
C ILE A 124 12.70 26.17 8.24
N ALA A 125 12.53 24.97 7.64
CA ALA A 125 12.70 23.70 8.34
C ALA A 125 14.12 23.55 8.90
N THR A 126 15.13 23.89 8.09
CA THR A 126 16.54 23.88 8.53
C THR A 126 16.78 24.89 9.66
N GLN A 127 16.21 26.08 9.58
CA GLN A 127 16.32 27.09 10.64
C GLN A 127 15.69 26.58 11.94
N ILE A 128 14.51 25.97 11.91
CA ILE A 128 13.87 25.39 13.09
C ILE A 128 14.70 24.25 13.69
N LEU A 129 15.36 23.44 12.85
CA LEU A 129 16.20 22.35 13.34
C LEU A 129 17.50 22.82 13.99
N THR A 130 18.10 23.90 13.50
CA THR A 130 19.47 24.30 13.85
C THR A 130 19.59 25.55 14.71
N GLN A 131 18.52 26.36 14.82
CA GLN A 131 18.55 27.64 15.52
C GLN A 131 17.48 27.71 16.61
N ASP A 132 17.73 28.49 17.65
CA ASP A 132 16.80 28.71 18.77
C ASP A 132 15.72 29.73 18.37
N VAL A 133 14.84 29.33 17.47
CA VAL A 133 13.75 30.15 16.92
C VAL A 133 12.39 29.49 17.12
N GLU A 134 11.38 30.26 17.46
CA GLU A 134 10.01 29.77 17.49
C GLU A 134 9.52 29.48 16.08
N PRO A 135 8.79 28.33 15.85
CA PRO A 135 8.31 27.97 14.52
C PRO A 135 7.44 29.04 13.85
N SER A 136 6.59 29.72 14.64
CA SER A 136 5.75 30.82 14.16
C SER A 136 6.58 32.07 13.78
N ALA A 137 7.64 32.35 14.52
CA ALA A 137 8.55 33.45 14.21
C ALA A 137 9.39 33.17 12.98
N ALA A 138 9.82 31.93 12.76
CA ALA A 138 10.54 31.52 11.57
C ALA A 138 9.67 31.67 10.28
N LEU A 139 8.36 31.63 10.42
CA LEU A 139 7.39 31.83 9.33
C LEU A 139 6.98 33.31 9.16
N ALA A 140 7.50 34.24 9.97
CA ALA A 140 7.12 35.63 9.88
C ALA A 140 7.45 36.22 8.50
N GLY A 141 6.43 36.72 7.82
CA GLY A 141 6.54 37.27 6.47
C GLY A 141 6.52 36.25 5.33
N PHE A 142 6.46 34.93 5.65
CA PHE A 142 6.29 33.90 4.63
C PHE A 142 4.82 33.79 4.21
N SER A 143 4.57 33.75 2.90
CA SER A 143 3.24 33.58 2.33
C SER A 143 3.30 32.68 1.10
N HIS A 144 2.36 31.76 1.00
CA HIS A 144 2.25 30.88 -0.18
C HIS A 144 0.77 30.51 -0.42
N GLU A 145 0.32 30.59 -1.66
CA GLU A 145 -1.10 30.40 -2.03
C GLU A 145 -1.72 29.06 -1.59
N ASN A 146 -0.93 27.98 -1.62
CA ASN A 146 -1.39 26.63 -1.25
C ASN A 146 -1.25 26.32 0.25
N TYR A 147 -0.73 27.26 1.05
CA TYR A 147 -0.50 27.13 2.50
C TYR A 147 -0.94 28.41 3.18
N ALA A 148 -2.26 28.64 3.19
CA ALA A 148 -2.84 29.93 3.55
C ALA A 148 -2.80 30.25 5.05
N ASP A 149 -2.78 29.24 5.90
CA ASP A 149 -2.78 29.41 7.34
C ASP A 149 -1.53 28.82 8.01
N LEU A 150 -1.29 29.26 9.26
CA LEU A 150 -0.13 28.84 10.03
C LEU A 150 -0.07 27.31 10.24
N GLU A 151 -1.23 26.67 10.43
CA GLU A 151 -1.29 25.23 10.67
C GLU A 151 -0.82 24.45 9.44
N ALA A 152 -1.29 24.82 8.24
CA ALA A 152 -0.84 24.23 6.98
C ALA A 152 0.66 24.44 6.73
N GLN A 153 1.19 25.62 7.09
CA GLN A 153 2.61 25.95 6.96
C GLN A 153 3.47 25.11 7.94
N LEU A 154 3.04 24.99 9.19
CA LEU A 154 3.73 24.16 10.19
C LEU A 154 3.68 22.67 9.79
N ALA A 155 2.55 22.19 9.27
CA ALA A 155 2.44 20.82 8.77
C ALA A 155 3.37 20.57 7.57
N ALA A 156 3.54 21.54 6.67
CA ALA A 156 4.50 21.44 5.57
C ALA A 156 5.95 21.29 6.06
N ILE A 157 6.34 22.06 7.08
CA ILE A 157 7.64 21.95 7.74
C ILE A 157 7.81 20.58 8.40
N GLN A 158 6.80 20.09 9.12
CA GLN A 158 6.82 18.76 9.74
C GLN A 158 7.05 17.66 8.71
N HIS A 159 6.41 17.74 7.55
CA HIS A 159 6.64 16.76 6.48
C HIS A 159 8.09 16.75 5.98
N ILE A 160 8.76 17.89 5.94
CA ILE A 160 10.18 17.98 5.57
C ILE A 160 11.05 17.33 6.64
N ILE A 161 10.84 17.69 7.90
CA ILE A 161 11.61 17.15 9.04
C ILE A 161 11.42 15.64 9.16
N ILE A 162 10.19 15.15 9.04
CA ILE A 162 9.87 13.70 9.06
C ILE A 162 10.60 12.95 7.96
N ASP A 163 10.65 13.49 6.75
CA ASP A 163 11.38 12.87 5.64
C ASP A 163 12.89 12.88 5.86
N GLU A 164 13.43 13.92 6.48
CA GLU A 164 14.85 14.00 6.83
C GLU A 164 15.20 12.98 7.93
N TRP A 165 14.41 12.92 9.00
CA TRP A 165 14.60 11.94 10.07
C TRP A 165 14.45 10.50 9.59
N ALA A 166 13.59 10.25 8.60
CA ALA A 166 13.42 8.92 8.00
C ALA A 166 14.66 8.42 7.24
N GLN A 167 15.59 9.28 6.90
CA GLN A 167 16.86 8.90 6.28
C GLN A 167 17.89 8.36 7.30
N ASN A 168 17.65 8.50 8.59
CA ASN A 168 18.47 7.89 9.62
C ASN A 168 18.18 6.39 9.72
N ILE A 169 18.88 5.60 8.88
CA ILE A 169 18.72 4.15 8.79
C ILE A 169 19.04 3.45 10.11
N ALA A 170 20.06 3.92 10.83
CA ALA A 170 20.45 3.35 12.12
C ALA A 170 19.31 3.47 13.14
N LEU A 171 18.73 4.67 13.27
CA LEU A 171 17.60 4.92 14.16
C LEU A 171 16.38 4.07 13.78
N THR A 172 15.97 4.07 12.51
CA THR A 172 14.79 3.32 12.07
C THR A 172 14.96 1.81 12.27
N THR A 173 16.17 1.28 12.11
CA THR A 173 16.49 -0.13 12.39
C THR A 173 16.39 -0.44 13.89
N GLU A 174 16.91 0.43 14.73
CA GLU A 174 16.82 0.29 16.19
C GLU A 174 15.36 0.35 16.67
N LEU A 175 14.57 1.31 16.17
CA LEU A 175 13.14 1.44 16.47
C LEU A 175 12.36 0.19 16.07
N LYS A 176 12.68 -0.42 14.91
CA LYS A 176 12.11 -1.70 14.48
C LYS A 176 12.42 -2.81 15.47
N ALA A 177 13.67 -2.91 15.90
CA ALA A 177 14.08 -3.93 16.86
C ALA A 177 13.42 -3.75 18.23
N MET A 178 13.22 -2.51 18.67
CA MET A 178 12.52 -2.19 19.92
C MET A 178 11.04 -2.58 19.83
N PHE A 179 10.34 -2.13 18.79
CA PHE A 179 8.92 -2.43 18.61
C PHE A 179 8.64 -3.92 18.43
N ALA A 180 9.50 -4.64 17.70
CA ALA A 180 9.36 -6.08 17.46
C ALA A 180 9.36 -6.92 18.75
N LYS A 181 10.02 -6.46 19.82
CA LYS A 181 10.05 -7.17 21.12
C LYS A 181 8.67 -7.20 21.78
N THR A 182 7.89 -6.14 21.66
CA THR A 182 6.57 -5.97 22.28
C THR A 182 5.41 -6.18 21.30
N ALA A 183 5.71 -6.36 20.01
CA ALA A 183 4.71 -6.48 18.95
C ALA A 183 3.75 -7.66 19.19
N LEU A 184 2.46 -7.37 19.27
CA LEU A 184 1.36 -8.31 19.39
C LEU A 184 0.60 -8.35 18.05
N LEU A 185 0.41 -9.55 17.52
CA LEU A 185 -0.56 -9.76 16.45
C LEU A 185 -1.93 -9.90 17.07
N LYS A 186 -2.82 -8.98 16.73
CA LYS A 186 -4.23 -8.99 17.13
C LYS A 186 -5.12 -9.28 15.93
N SER A 187 -6.10 -10.13 16.12
CA SER A 187 -7.14 -10.40 15.14
C SER A 187 -8.50 -10.31 15.81
N ALA A 188 -9.44 -9.70 15.13
CA ALA A 188 -10.83 -9.59 15.56
C ALA A 188 -11.76 -9.84 14.37
N VAL A 189 -12.99 -10.30 14.66
CA VAL A 189 -14.02 -10.38 13.62
C VAL A 189 -14.36 -8.98 13.11
N ALA A 190 -14.51 -8.82 11.79
CA ALA A 190 -14.73 -7.51 11.17
C ALA A 190 -16.13 -6.91 11.53
N SER A 191 -17.14 -7.77 11.68
CA SER A 191 -18.49 -7.40 12.18
C SER A 191 -19.20 -8.63 12.72
N ASP A 192 -20.26 -8.41 13.52
CA ASP A 192 -21.05 -9.52 14.07
C ASP A 192 -21.71 -10.39 13.00
N GLU A 193 -22.13 -9.78 11.89
CA GLU A 193 -22.70 -10.48 10.75
C GLU A 193 -21.73 -11.48 10.11
N LYS A 194 -20.42 -11.20 10.22
CA LYS A 194 -19.37 -12.08 9.68
C LYS A 194 -19.09 -13.31 10.54
N LYS A 195 -19.57 -13.36 11.77
CA LYS A 195 -19.39 -14.51 12.67
C LYS A 195 -19.98 -15.79 12.09
N GLU A 196 -21.15 -15.72 11.50
CA GLU A 196 -21.82 -16.90 10.93
C GLU A 196 -21.12 -17.40 9.66
N VAL A 197 -20.81 -16.50 8.74
CA VAL A 197 -20.13 -16.84 7.46
C VAL A 197 -18.69 -17.26 7.71
N GLY A 198 -18.04 -16.68 8.71
CA GLY A 198 -16.65 -16.89 9.04
C GLY A 198 -16.36 -17.96 10.09
N LYS A 199 -17.28 -18.87 10.40
CA LYS A 199 -17.13 -19.91 11.46
C LYS A 199 -15.81 -20.67 11.42
N LYS A 200 -15.24 -20.89 10.23
CA LYS A 200 -13.92 -21.53 10.06
C LYS A 200 -12.76 -20.74 10.63
N PHE A 201 -12.95 -19.44 10.92
CA PHE A 201 -11.95 -18.56 11.52
C PHE A 201 -12.28 -18.18 12.97
N ARG A 202 -13.22 -18.86 13.63
CA ARG A 202 -13.72 -18.49 14.95
C ARG A 202 -12.62 -18.39 16.01
N ASP A 203 -11.56 -19.21 15.89
CA ASP A 203 -10.44 -19.23 16.82
C ASP A 203 -9.61 -17.93 16.76
N TYR A 204 -9.84 -17.08 15.75
CA TYR A 204 -9.19 -15.80 15.52
C TYR A 204 -10.12 -14.60 15.64
N PHE A 205 -11.36 -14.79 16.13
CA PHE A 205 -12.31 -13.69 16.30
C PHE A 205 -11.95 -12.75 17.45
N ASP A 206 -11.17 -13.24 18.40
CA ASP A 206 -10.56 -12.47 19.50
C ASP A 206 -9.20 -13.12 19.81
N PHE A 207 -8.19 -12.74 19.06
CA PHE A 207 -6.88 -13.34 19.15
C PHE A 207 -5.82 -12.26 19.42
N SER A 208 -4.91 -12.55 20.36
CA SER A 208 -3.77 -11.68 20.66
C SER A 208 -2.60 -12.55 21.12
N GLU A 209 -1.50 -12.48 20.38
CA GLU A 209 -0.27 -13.21 20.72
C GLU A 209 0.95 -12.40 20.28
N ASN A 210 2.08 -12.56 21.00
CA ASN A 210 3.33 -11.93 20.57
C ASN A 210 3.69 -12.38 19.16
N LEU A 211 3.91 -11.43 18.25
CA LEU A 211 4.12 -11.69 16.83
C LEU A 211 5.26 -12.68 16.56
N ASN A 212 6.33 -12.61 17.36
CA ASN A 212 7.49 -13.51 17.23
C ASN A 212 7.13 -14.97 17.55
N LYS A 213 6.13 -15.19 18.41
CA LYS A 213 5.69 -16.52 18.84
C LYS A 213 4.61 -17.12 17.95
N VAL A 214 3.90 -16.30 17.15
CA VAL A 214 2.84 -16.79 16.27
C VAL A 214 3.41 -17.72 15.20
N PRO A 215 2.97 -18.98 15.09
CA PRO A 215 3.40 -19.88 14.03
C PRO A 215 2.92 -19.41 12.66
N SER A 216 3.72 -19.66 11.62
CA SER A 216 3.41 -19.20 10.25
C SER A 216 2.04 -19.69 9.74
N HIS A 217 1.64 -20.92 10.06
CA HIS A 217 0.34 -21.45 9.65
C HIS A 217 -0.85 -20.69 10.27
N ARG A 218 -0.72 -20.21 11.53
CA ARG A 218 -1.75 -19.37 12.16
C ARG A 218 -1.82 -17.99 11.49
N LEU A 219 -0.67 -17.37 11.21
CA LEU A 219 -0.63 -16.11 10.49
C LEU A 219 -1.28 -16.25 9.12
N LEU A 220 -0.97 -17.31 8.36
CA LEU A 220 -1.57 -17.56 7.05
C LEU A 220 -3.09 -17.75 7.14
N ALA A 221 -3.59 -18.45 8.17
CA ALA A 221 -5.02 -18.59 8.39
C ALA A 221 -5.70 -17.24 8.66
N MET A 222 -5.10 -16.40 9.51
CA MET A 222 -5.61 -15.06 9.79
C MET A 222 -5.55 -14.15 8.56
N LEU A 223 -4.48 -14.19 7.77
CA LEU A 223 -4.36 -13.44 6.51
C LEU A 223 -5.43 -13.85 5.50
N ARG A 224 -5.75 -15.16 5.43
CA ARG A 224 -6.86 -15.66 4.62
C ARG A 224 -8.20 -15.13 5.11
N GLY A 225 -8.44 -15.15 6.43
CA GLY A 225 -9.66 -14.57 7.02
C GLY A 225 -9.80 -13.08 6.72
N ARG A 226 -8.69 -12.33 6.68
CA ARG A 226 -8.67 -10.92 6.26
C ARG A 226 -8.99 -10.77 4.78
N GLN A 227 -8.43 -11.60 3.92
CA GLN A 227 -8.73 -11.58 2.48
C GLN A 227 -10.20 -11.89 2.17
N GLU A 228 -10.81 -12.77 2.97
CA GLU A 228 -12.25 -13.07 2.90
C GLU A 228 -13.13 -12.01 3.59
N ASN A 229 -12.55 -10.90 4.06
CA ASN A 229 -13.24 -9.84 4.80
C ASN A 229 -13.99 -10.31 6.06
N VAL A 230 -13.51 -11.38 6.69
CA VAL A 230 -14.05 -11.92 7.96
C VAL A 230 -13.27 -11.37 9.15
N LEU A 231 -11.95 -11.24 9.04
CA LEU A 231 -11.07 -10.80 10.12
C LEU A 231 -10.44 -9.45 9.82
N GLY A 232 -10.39 -8.59 10.85
CA GLY A 232 -9.47 -7.47 10.95
C GLY A 232 -8.16 -7.91 11.60
N LEU A 233 -7.03 -7.51 11.04
CA LEU A 233 -5.70 -7.80 11.59
C LEU A 233 -4.98 -6.50 11.91
N LYS A 234 -4.41 -6.43 13.10
CA LYS A 234 -3.62 -5.30 13.59
C LYS A 234 -2.35 -5.81 14.26
N VAL A 235 -1.24 -5.15 14.03
CA VAL A 235 -0.06 -5.27 14.86
C VAL A 235 -0.11 -4.16 15.90
N ASP A 236 -0.07 -4.51 17.18
CA ASP A 236 -0.06 -3.59 18.30
C ASP A 236 1.27 -3.70 19.03
N GLY A 237 1.65 -2.69 19.80
CA GLY A 237 2.91 -2.69 20.52
C GLY A 237 3.08 -1.44 21.36
N GLU A 238 4.14 -1.39 22.14
CA GLU A 238 4.46 -0.27 22.99
C GLU A 238 5.06 0.87 22.16
N ASP A 239 4.53 2.09 22.32
CA ASP A 239 5.00 3.29 21.62
C ASP A 239 5.95 4.14 22.46
N ALA A 240 5.89 4.02 23.79
CA ALA A 240 6.62 4.90 24.70
C ALA A 240 8.15 4.79 24.55
N ALA A 241 8.67 3.57 24.49
CA ALA A 241 10.11 3.36 24.36
C ALA A 241 10.68 3.83 23.01
N PRO A 242 10.04 3.52 21.85
CA PRO A 242 10.42 4.10 20.57
C PRO A 242 10.37 5.64 20.55
N LEU A 243 9.32 6.25 21.10
CA LEU A 243 9.21 7.72 21.17
C LEU A 243 10.32 8.33 21.99
N ALA A 244 10.57 7.80 23.20
CA ALA A 244 11.68 8.27 24.05
C ALA A 244 13.03 8.13 23.35
N ARG A 245 13.23 7.08 22.55
CA ARG A 245 14.47 6.91 21.77
C ARG A 245 14.61 7.96 20.65
N ILE A 246 13.52 8.33 19.97
CA ILE A 246 13.50 9.39 18.98
C ILE A 246 13.82 10.73 19.64
N GLU A 247 13.17 11.04 20.77
CA GLU A 247 13.40 12.28 21.51
C GLU A 247 14.85 12.39 22.00
N ALA A 248 15.44 11.30 22.44
CA ALA A 248 16.83 11.23 22.85
C ALA A 248 17.80 11.41 21.66
N GLU A 249 17.53 10.81 20.50
CA GLU A 249 18.35 10.96 19.30
C GLU A 249 18.52 12.42 18.90
N TYR A 250 17.42 13.17 18.90
CA TYR A 250 17.40 14.57 18.52
C TYR A 250 17.49 15.54 19.69
N GLN A 251 17.80 15.04 20.92
CA GLN A 251 17.98 15.82 22.15
C GLN A 251 16.83 16.78 22.42
N LEU A 252 15.58 16.36 22.17
CA LEU A 252 14.42 17.23 22.16
C LEU A 252 14.12 17.87 23.53
N ASP A 253 14.53 17.22 24.64
CA ASP A 253 14.35 17.76 26.01
C ASP A 253 15.19 18.96 26.31
N SER A 254 16.29 19.18 25.60
CA SER A 254 17.22 20.30 25.80
C SER A 254 16.96 21.50 24.87
N ILE A 255 15.96 21.38 23.97
CA ILE A 255 15.68 22.39 22.94
C ILE A 255 14.99 23.62 23.55
N GLN A 256 15.41 24.79 23.09
CA GLN A 256 14.80 26.08 23.38
C GLN A 256 14.47 26.82 22.07
N PRO A 257 13.51 27.75 22.04
CA PRO A 257 12.54 28.04 23.11
C PRO A 257 11.50 26.91 23.28
N GLN A 258 10.68 26.94 24.32
CA GLN A 258 9.70 25.90 24.63
C GLN A 258 8.73 25.59 23.46
N ALA A 259 8.29 26.62 22.75
CA ALA A 259 7.42 26.45 21.59
C ALA A 259 8.06 25.59 20.47
N ARG A 260 9.40 25.76 20.28
CA ARG A 260 10.16 24.91 19.33
C ARG A 260 10.28 23.48 19.84
N GLN A 261 10.51 23.28 21.13
CA GLN A 261 10.56 21.97 21.76
C GLN A 261 9.24 21.22 21.57
N GLU A 262 8.12 21.86 21.89
CA GLU A 262 6.79 21.29 21.75
C GLU A 262 6.48 20.92 20.29
N PHE A 263 6.82 21.79 19.34
CA PHE A 263 6.67 21.53 17.92
C PHE A 263 7.48 20.30 17.44
N LEU A 264 8.75 20.20 17.87
CA LEU A 264 9.60 19.08 17.49
C LEU A 264 9.20 17.77 18.20
N LYS A 265 8.73 17.82 19.44
CA LYS A 265 8.14 16.64 20.10
C LYS A 265 6.86 16.15 19.41
N HIS A 266 5.99 17.07 19.01
CA HIS A 266 4.83 16.72 18.19
C HIS A 266 5.26 16.13 16.84
N THR A 267 6.28 16.69 16.20
CA THR A 267 6.85 16.14 14.97
C THR A 267 7.41 14.72 15.18
N ALA A 268 8.04 14.43 16.33
CA ALA A 268 8.50 13.09 16.68
C ALA A 268 7.34 12.08 16.82
N GLN A 269 6.23 12.49 17.41
CA GLN A 269 5.01 11.68 17.48
C GLN A 269 4.46 11.37 16.09
N LEU A 270 4.40 12.36 15.19
CA LEU A 270 3.97 12.17 13.80
C LEU A 270 4.96 11.30 13.00
N PHE A 271 6.25 11.47 13.23
CA PHE A 271 7.30 10.63 12.64
C PHE A 271 7.13 9.17 13.04
N TRP A 272 6.93 8.90 14.33
CA TRP A 272 6.68 7.56 14.82
C TRP A 272 5.37 6.98 14.28
N SER A 273 4.23 7.62 14.57
CA SER A 273 2.90 7.09 14.30
C SER A 273 2.52 7.07 12.81
N GLY A 274 2.97 8.08 12.05
CA GLY A 274 2.58 8.28 10.65
C GLY A 274 3.57 7.72 9.62
N LYS A 275 4.84 7.54 9.99
CA LYS A 275 5.88 7.12 9.04
C LYS A 275 6.54 5.81 9.44
N VAL A 276 7.13 5.74 10.64
CA VAL A 276 8.00 4.63 11.05
C VAL A 276 7.20 3.41 11.47
N ARG A 277 6.27 3.55 12.39
CA ARG A 277 5.46 2.45 12.91
C ARG A 277 4.69 1.70 11.82
N PRO A 278 3.95 2.34 10.90
CA PRO A 278 3.26 1.63 9.82
C PRO A 278 4.21 0.84 8.90
N SER A 279 5.39 1.38 8.64
CA SER A 279 6.43 0.70 7.86
C SER A 279 6.96 -0.54 8.58
N ILE A 280 7.18 -0.43 9.89
CA ILE A 280 7.63 -1.56 10.74
C ILE A 280 6.56 -2.64 10.81
N GLU A 281 5.30 -2.29 11.05
CA GLU A 281 4.17 -3.23 11.09
C GLU A 281 4.07 -4.03 9.80
N HIS A 282 4.16 -3.35 8.65
CA HIS A 282 4.15 -3.98 7.33
C HIS A 282 5.35 -4.94 7.15
N SER A 283 6.55 -4.49 7.50
CA SER A 283 7.79 -5.28 7.40
C SER A 283 7.72 -6.54 8.26
N LEU A 284 7.31 -6.42 9.53
CA LEU A 284 7.21 -7.55 10.45
C LEU A 284 6.19 -8.61 9.98
N LEU A 285 5.04 -8.18 9.45
CA LEU A 285 4.04 -9.10 8.88
C LEU A 285 4.57 -9.78 7.61
N THR A 286 5.32 -9.08 6.79
CA THR A 286 5.90 -9.63 5.55
C THR A 286 6.98 -10.64 5.86
N GLU A 287 7.91 -10.33 6.76
CA GLU A 287 8.99 -11.22 7.19
C GLU A 287 8.46 -12.50 7.86
N LYS A 288 7.38 -12.39 8.64
CA LYS A 288 6.77 -13.53 9.30
C LYS A 288 5.99 -14.44 8.34
N ARG A 289 5.59 -13.91 7.18
CA ARG A 289 4.87 -14.65 6.14
C ARG A 289 5.80 -15.55 5.32
N LEU A 290 7.08 -15.19 5.20
CA LEU A 290 8.12 -15.94 4.50
C LEU A 290 8.61 -17.10 5.35
#